data_4e112f944315be116b649430acedd08c
#
_entry.id   4e112f944315be116b649430acedd08c
#
_cell.length_a   1.000
_cell.length_b   1.000
_cell.length_c   1.000
_cell.angle_alpha   90.00
_cell.angle_beta   90.00
_cell.angle_gamma   90.00
#
_symmetry.space_group_name_H-M   'P 1'
#
loop_
_entity.id
_entity.type
_entity.pdbx_description
1 polymer ?
#
loop_
_entity_poly.entity_id
_entity_poly.type
_entity_poly.pdbx_seq_one_letter_code
_entity_poly.pdbx_strand_id
1 'polypeptide(L)' 'MMSEKIKLVLVKRNMSKAELARQLQCSTSNLYNKLARDNFSEQEMRRIAQVLNCTFEASLVLNDTQERF' A
#
# COMPACT_ATOMS: atom_id res chain seq x y z
N MET A 1 -1.73 9.85 -7.77
CA MET A 1 -2.75 9.36 -6.83
C MET A 1 -2.18 8.18 -6.07
N MET A 2 -2.55 8.05 -4.82
CA MET A 2 -1.90 7.07 -3.94
C MET A 2 -2.25 5.63 -4.29
N SER A 3 -3.48 5.38 -4.74
CA SER A 3 -3.89 4.03 -5.13
C SER A 3 -3.01 3.44 -6.22
N GLU A 4 -2.65 4.24 -7.22
CA GLU A 4 -1.78 3.77 -8.29
C GLU A 4 -0.40 3.42 -7.75
N LYS A 5 0.11 4.24 -6.83
CA LYS A 5 1.41 3.99 -6.21
C LYS A 5 1.39 2.70 -5.39
N ILE A 6 0.31 2.46 -4.65
CA ILE A 6 0.15 1.22 -3.90
C ILE A 6 0.16 0.02 -4.85
N LYS A 7 -0.58 0.11 -5.96
CA LYS A 7 -0.63 -0.98 -6.93
C LYS A 7 0.73 -1.27 -7.53
N LEU A 8 1.51 -0.23 -7.83
CA LEU A 8 2.86 -0.39 -8.36
C LEU A 8 3.76 -1.11 -7.35
N VAL A 9 3.66 -0.73 -6.08
CA VAL A 9 4.47 -1.36 -5.05
C VAL A 9 4.06 -2.81 -4.84
N LEU A 10 2.76 -3.11 -4.92
CA LEU A 10 2.30 -4.49 -4.83
C LEU A 10 2.91 -5.36 -5.92
N VAL A 11 2.95 -4.84 -7.15
CA VAL A 11 3.59 -5.56 -8.25
C VAL A 11 5.08 -5.75 -7.96
N LYS A 12 5.75 -4.70 -7.50
CA LYS A 12 7.18 -4.75 -7.18
C LYS A 12 7.47 -5.77 -6.08
N ARG A 13 6.58 -5.88 -5.09
CA ARG A 13 6.72 -6.82 -3.98
C ARG A 13 6.15 -8.21 -4.29
N ASN A 14 5.55 -8.37 -5.48
CA ASN A 14 4.91 -9.62 -5.86
C ASN A 14 3.84 -10.04 -4.83
N MET A 15 3.02 -9.07 -4.41
CA MET A 15 1.98 -9.27 -3.42
C MET A 15 0.63 -8.95 -4.02
N SER A 16 -0.38 -9.76 -3.73
CA SER A 16 -1.74 -9.53 -4.19
C SER A 16 -2.46 -8.55 -3.28
N LYS A 17 -3.54 -7.94 -3.79
CA LYS A 17 -4.38 -7.07 -2.98
C LYS A 17 -5.02 -7.85 -1.84
N ALA A 18 -5.40 -9.10 -2.08
CA ALA A 18 -5.98 -9.96 -1.04
C ALA A 18 -4.99 -10.20 0.09
N GLU A 19 -3.73 -10.42 -0.24
CA GLU A 19 -2.68 -10.61 0.76
C GLU A 19 -2.48 -9.33 1.57
N LEU A 20 -2.47 -8.18 0.91
CA LEU A 20 -2.35 -6.90 1.61
C LEU A 20 -3.52 -6.70 2.58
N ALA A 21 -4.75 -6.98 2.12
CA ALA A 21 -5.92 -6.85 2.98
C ALA A 21 -5.80 -7.77 4.20
N ARG A 22 -5.34 -8.99 4.01
CA ARG A 22 -5.16 -9.94 5.10
C ARG A 22 -4.17 -9.41 6.13
N GLN A 23 -3.05 -8.87 5.68
CA GLN A 23 -2.04 -8.35 6.59
C GLN A 23 -2.48 -7.07 7.28
N LEU A 24 -3.35 -6.30 6.65
CA LEU A 24 -3.94 -5.11 7.27
C LEU A 24 -5.12 -5.48 8.18
N GLN A 25 -5.50 -6.75 8.23
CA GLN A 25 -6.63 -7.24 9.03
C GLN A 25 -7.94 -6.56 8.64
N CYS A 26 -8.13 -6.35 7.35
CA CYS A 26 -9.38 -5.83 6.80
C CYS A 26 -9.88 -6.75 5.70
N SER A 27 -11.15 -6.58 5.30
CA SER A 27 -11.69 -7.39 4.22
C SER A 27 -11.14 -6.94 2.88
N THR A 28 -11.08 -7.88 1.93
CA THR A 28 -10.65 -7.58 0.57
C THR A 28 -11.55 -6.53 -0.07
N SER A 29 -12.87 -6.63 0.19
CA SER A 29 -13.84 -5.66 -0.32
C SER A 29 -13.57 -4.27 0.21
N ASN A 30 -13.24 -4.15 1.50
CA ASN A 30 -12.94 -2.86 2.12
C ASN A 30 -11.70 -2.22 1.47
N LEU A 31 -10.65 -3.02 1.27
CA LEU A 31 -9.44 -2.51 0.64
C LEU A 31 -9.72 -2.10 -0.81
N TYR A 32 -10.47 -2.89 -1.56
CA TYR A 32 -10.81 -2.56 -2.94
C TYR A 32 -11.59 -1.26 -3.02
N ASN A 33 -12.53 -1.04 -2.08
CA ASN A 33 -13.30 0.20 -2.04
C ASN A 33 -12.40 1.40 -1.76
N LYS A 34 -11.46 1.26 -0.83
CA LYS A 34 -10.51 2.34 -0.53
C LYS A 34 -9.62 2.64 -1.72
N LEU A 35 -9.15 1.62 -2.41
CA LEU A 35 -8.34 1.80 -3.61
C LEU A 35 -9.13 2.50 -4.72
N ALA A 36 -10.41 2.10 -4.89
CA ALA A 36 -11.26 2.70 -5.92
C ALA A 36 -11.53 4.18 -5.64
N ARG A 37 -11.72 4.54 -4.37
CA ARG A 37 -11.97 5.92 -3.98
C ARG A 37 -10.70 6.74 -3.84
N ASP A 38 -9.55 6.06 -3.77
CA ASP A 38 -8.26 6.70 -3.54
C ASP A 38 -8.30 7.55 -2.27
N ASN A 39 -8.92 7.01 -1.23
CA ASN A 39 -9.18 7.74 0.00
C ASN A 39 -8.50 7.04 1.18
N PHE A 40 -7.25 7.42 1.44
CA PHE A 40 -6.45 6.87 2.53
C PHE A 40 -6.04 7.97 3.48
N SER A 41 -6.22 7.73 4.78
CA SER A 41 -5.68 8.62 5.79
C SER A 41 -4.16 8.42 5.90
N GLU A 42 -3.48 9.40 6.51
CA GLU A 42 -2.04 9.26 6.73
C GLU A 42 -1.73 8.03 7.59
N GLN A 43 -2.55 7.77 8.59
CA GLN A 43 -2.36 6.60 9.46
C GLN A 43 -2.49 5.30 8.67
N GLU A 44 -3.47 5.22 7.78
CA GLU A 44 -3.62 4.06 6.92
C GLU A 44 -2.44 3.89 5.99
N MET A 45 -1.94 4.99 5.43
CA MET A 45 -0.77 4.94 4.55
C MET A 45 0.48 4.48 5.29
N ARG A 46 0.67 4.92 6.53
CA ARG A 46 1.81 4.46 7.33
C ARG A 46 1.74 2.97 7.60
N ARG A 47 0.54 2.46 7.83
CA ARG A 47 0.34 1.05 8.08
C ARG A 47 0.59 0.22 6.82
N ILE A 48 0.10 0.69 5.69
CA ILE A 48 0.35 0.03 4.40
C ILE A 48 1.85 0.00 4.12
N ALA A 49 2.54 1.10 4.39
CA ALA A 49 3.98 1.18 4.19
C ALA A 49 4.72 0.14 5.04
N GLN A 50 4.31 -0.05 6.28
CA GLN A 50 4.91 -1.06 7.14
C GLN A 50 4.75 -2.46 6.56
N VAL A 51 3.55 -2.80 6.09
CA VAL A 51 3.27 -4.11 5.51
C VAL A 51 4.10 -4.33 4.25
N LEU A 52 4.29 -3.29 3.45
CA LEU A 52 5.01 -3.38 2.19
C LEU A 52 6.52 -3.13 2.33
N ASN A 53 7.00 -3.01 3.55
CA ASN A 53 8.41 -2.70 3.84
C ASN A 53 8.85 -1.43 3.12
N CYS A 54 8.04 -0.38 3.27
CA CYS A 54 8.29 0.93 2.68
C CYS A 54 8.35 1.98 3.77
N THR A 55 8.89 3.14 3.43
CA THR A 55 8.85 4.32 4.29
C THR A 55 7.90 5.32 3.65
N PHE A 56 6.96 5.84 4.44
CA PHE A 56 5.99 6.81 3.92
C PHE A 56 6.54 8.22 4.13
N GLU A 57 6.84 8.89 3.01
CA GLU A 57 7.40 10.25 3.01
C GLU A 57 6.74 11.06 1.90
N ALA A 58 5.41 11.14 1.86
CA ALA A 58 4.69 11.70 0.72
C ALA A 58 4.87 10.84 -0.54
N SER A 59 5.67 9.80 -0.46
CA SER A 59 5.86 8.78 -1.47
C SER A 59 6.19 7.48 -0.73
N LEU A 60 6.09 6.35 -1.44
CA LEU A 60 6.48 5.07 -0.88
C LEU A 60 7.92 4.77 -1.31
N VAL A 61 8.80 4.58 -0.33
CA VAL A 61 10.21 4.26 -0.58
C VAL A 61 10.44 2.82 -0.16
N LEU A 62 10.93 1.99 -1.07
CA LEU A 62 11.26 0.60 -0.75
C LEU A 62 12.54 0.59 0.08
N ASN A 63 12.48 -0.01 1.28
CA ASN A 63 13.61 0.02 2.19
C ASN A 63 14.82 -0.78 1.70
N ASP A 64 14.57 -1.83 0.92
CA ASP A 64 15.65 -2.67 0.41
C ASP A 64 16.35 -2.11 -0.83
N THR A 65 15.64 -1.39 -1.69
CA THR A 65 16.20 -0.87 -2.94
C THR A 65 16.28 0.64 -2.98
N GLN A 66 15.62 1.34 -2.06
CA GLN A 66 15.51 2.80 -2.01
C GLN A 66 14.79 3.40 -3.21
N GLU A 67 14.02 2.60 -3.94
CA GLU A 67 13.19 3.10 -5.03
C GLU A 67 12.00 3.87 -4.46
N ARG A 68 11.63 4.98 -5.11
CA ARG A 68 10.51 5.83 -4.69
C ARG A 68 9.35 5.70 -5.68
N PHE A 69 8.16 5.65 -5.13
CA PHE A 69 6.94 5.56 -5.94
C PHE A 69 5.92 6.60 -5.55
#